data_bc583c554eed0d0e0966339bb7dfcd79
#
_entry.id   bc583c554eed0d0e0966339bb7dfcd79
#
_cell.length_a   1.000
_cell.length_b   1.000
_cell.length_c   1.000
_cell.angle_alpha   90.00
_cell.angle_beta   90.00
_cell.angle_gamma   90.00
#
_symmetry.space_group_name_H-M   'P 1'
#
loop_
_entity.id
_entity.type
_entity.pdbx_description
1 polymer ?
#
loop_
_entity_poly.entity_id
_entity_poly.type
_entity_poly.pdbx_seq_one_letter_code
_entity_poly.pdbx_strand_id
1 'polypeptide(L)'
;TAAPRTLDVFSYVEFCLWDAIDDSSNFQRNFSTGEVEVVESAIYHKTEYRERRDHYAVFWANAPVTSFDTSRDAFCGVYGGPAAPEAVKAGHCSNSIAHGWAPVGAHHFHLTLAPGEKKSIIFGLGYIENPVLEKFSAPGIINKARAEAMMARYATDAQVDTARRAL
;
A
#
# COMPACT_ATOMS: atom_id res chain seq x y z
N THR A 1 5.31 -11.89 28.04
CA THR A 1 5.14 -10.89 29.11
C THR A 1 3.95 -11.25 29.96
N ALA A 2 3.99 -10.92 31.25
CA ALA A 2 2.90 -11.19 32.21
C ALA A 2 1.77 -10.12 32.12
N ALA A 3 1.95 -9.06 31.33
CA ALA A 3 1.00 -7.96 31.15
C ALA A 3 0.67 -7.75 29.68
N PRO A 4 -0.54 -7.21 29.37
CA PRO A 4 -0.89 -6.80 28.01
C PRO A 4 0.12 -5.77 27.46
N ARG A 5 0.31 -5.77 26.16
CA ARG A 5 1.15 -4.79 25.45
C ARG A 5 0.39 -4.09 24.36
N THR A 6 0.55 -2.80 24.28
CA THR A 6 0.11 -2.00 23.15
C THR A 6 1.30 -1.74 22.21
N LEU A 7 1.09 -1.92 20.93
CA LEU A 7 2.09 -1.81 19.87
C LEU A 7 1.53 -0.99 18.74
N ASP A 8 2.35 -0.10 18.19
CA ASP A 8 2.11 0.55 16.92
C ASP A 8 2.96 -0.14 15.85
N VAL A 9 2.29 -0.73 14.86
CA VAL A 9 2.92 -1.47 13.77
C VAL A 9 2.73 -0.68 12.49
N PHE A 10 3.83 -0.47 11.77
CA PHE A 10 3.82 0.25 10.51
C PHE A 10 4.30 -0.66 9.39
N SER A 11 3.64 -0.55 8.24
CA SER A 11 4.11 -1.09 6.97
C SER A 11 4.47 0.06 6.03
N TYR A 12 5.37 -0.21 5.08
CA TYR A 12 5.79 0.80 4.11
C TYR A 12 6.25 0.14 2.82
N VAL A 13 5.75 0.64 1.69
CA VAL A 13 6.22 0.29 0.35
C VAL A 13 6.35 1.53 -0.53
N GLU A 14 7.35 1.57 -1.38
CA GLU A 14 7.43 2.51 -2.50
C GLU A 14 6.94 1.80 -3.77
N PHE A 15 6.07 2.46 -4.53
CA PHE A 15 5.53 1.88 -5.75
C PHE A 15 6.51 2.01 -6.91
N CYS A 16 6.69 0.91 -7.65
CA CYS A 16 7.40 0.86 -8.91
C CYS A 16 6.48 0.22 -9.95
N LEU A 17 5.95 1.01 -10.87
CA LEU A 17 5.05 0.55 -11.94
C LEU A 17 5.76 0.42 -13.29
N TRP A 18 7.03 0.70 -13.34
CA TRP A 18 7.84 0.71 -14.56
C TRP A 18 9.08 -0.16 -14.39
N ASP A 19 10.21 0.38 -14.70
CA ASP A 19 11.52 -0.22 -14.49
C ASP A 19 12.15 0.39 -13.25
N ALA A 20 12.74 -0.44 -12.38
CA ALA A 20 13.32 0.02 -11.12
C ALA A 20 14.50 0.98 -11.33
N ILE A 21 15.24 0.84 -12.43
CA ILE A 21 16.36 1.73 -12.78
C ILE A 21 15.81 3.07 -13.28
N ASP A 22 14.81 3.03 -14.16
CA ASP A 22 14.13 4.23 -14.64
C ASP A 22 13.44 4.97 -13.48
N ASP A 23 12.72 4.26 -12.63
CA ASP A 23 12.04 4.85 -11.45
C ASP A 23 13.04 5.43 -10.45
N SER A 24 14.23 4.85 -10.30
CA SER A 24 15.25 5.33 -9.36
C SER A 24 16.09 6.49 -9.91
N SER A 25 16.32 6.52 -11.20
CA SER A 25 17.26 7.43 -11.85
C SER A 25 16.60 8.53 -12.69
N ASN A 26 15.32 8.37 -13.03
CA ASN A 26 14.66 9.26 -13.95
C ASN A 26 13.81 10.30 -13.22
N PHE A 27 13.86 11.51 -13.72
CA PHE A 27 13.00 12.64 -13.37
C PHE A 27 11.50 12.28 -13.35
N GLN A 28 11.12 11.26 -14.07
CA GLN A 28 9.75 10.79 -14.22
C GLN A 28 9.18 10.16 -12.94
N ARG A 29 10.00 9.60 -12.06
CA ARG A 29 9.57 9.22 -10.72
C ARG A 29 9.02 10.42 -9.93
N ASN A 30 9.64 11.57 -10.12
CA ASN A 30 9.24 12.82 -9.48
C ASN A 30 8.03 13.48 -10.14
N PHE A 31 7.76 13.12 -11.40
CA PHE A 31 6.64 13.59 -12.20
C PHE A 31 5.66 12.47 -12.54
N SER A 32 5.80 11.29 -11.96
CA SER A 32 4.77 10.29 -12.12
C SER A 32 3.50 10.86 -11.52
N THR A 33 2.64 11.29 -12.41
CA THR A 33 1.32 11.81 -12.13
C THR A 33 0.41 10.68 -11.67
N GLY A 34 0.92 9.87 -10.75
CA GLY A 34 0.16 8.80 -10.16
C GLY A 34 -0.81 9.38 -9.15
N GLU A 35 -2.07 9.13 -9.34
CA GLU A 35 -3.06 9.36 -8.31
C GLU A 35 -3.19 8.12 -7.44
N VAL A 36 -3.53 8.35 -6.19
CA VAL A 36 -3.77 7.30 -5.22
C VAL A 36 -5.25 7.27 -4.84
N GLU A 37 -5.80 6.09 -4.79
CA GLU A 37 -7.11 5.84 -4.21
C GLU A 37 -6.94 4.94 -3.00
N VAL A 38 -7.67 5.24 -1.92
CA VAL A 38 -7.66 4.42 -0.70
C VAL A 38 -9.07 3.93 -0.43
N VAL A 39 -9.21 2.61 -0.27
CA VAL A 39 -10.47 1.98 0.11
C VAL A 39 -10.16 1.01 1.25
N GLU A 40 -10.64 1.32 2.44
CA GLU A 40 -10.35 0.57 3.66
C GLU A 40 -8.83 0.41 3.89
N SER A 41 -8.32 -0.81 3.85
CA SER A 41 -6.89 -1.14 4.00
C SER A 41 -6.16 -1.32 2.65
N ALA A 42 -6.79 -1.00 1.53
CA ALA A 42 -6.20 -1.11 0.21
C ALA A 42 -5.83 0.27 -0.35
N ILE A 43 -4.58 0.43 -0.72
CA ILE A 43 -4.00 1.63 -1.33
C ILE A 43 -3.70 1.29 -2.80
N TYR A 44 -4.37 1.97 -3.71
CA TYR A 44 -4.25 1.78 -5.15
C TYR A 44 -3.45 2.94 -5.73
N HIS A 45 -2.37 2.63 -6.43
CA HIS A 45 -1.57 3.62 -7.15
C HIS A 45 -1.74 3.41 -8.65
N LYS A 46 -2.37 4.37 -9.32
CA LYS A 46 -2.54 4.37 -10.77
C LYS A 46 -1.55 5.33 -11.41
N THR A 47 -1.15 5.04 -12.65
CA THR A 47 -0.36 5.95 -13.48
C THR A 47 -1.04 6.16 -14.83
N GLU A 48 -0.93 7.38 -15.33
CA GLU A 48 -1.35 7.73 -16.70
C GLU A 48 -0.17 7.71 -17.68
N TYR A 49 0.99 7.29 -17.20
CA TYR A 49 2.23 7.46 -17.93
C TYR A 49 2.43 6.39 -19.02
N ARG A 50 2.61 6.84 -20.26
CA ARG A 50 2.98 6.03 -21.44
C ARG A 50 2.12 4.76 -21.60
N GLU A 51 2.80 3.64 -21.88
CA GLU A 51 2.19 2.34 -22.15
C GLU A 51 1.59 1.67 -20.91
N ARG A 52 1.82 2.23 -19.74
CA ARG A 52 1.38 1.68 -18.46
C ARG A 52 0.14 2.36 -17.87
N ARG A 53 -0.53 3.18 -18.68
CA ARG A 53 -1.69 3.95 -18.23
C ARG A 53 -2.91 3.14 -17.79
N ASP A 54 -3.01 1.88 -18.20
CA ASP A 54 -4.06 0.93 -17.81
C ASP A 54 -3.67 0.02 -16.65
N HIS A 55 -2.44 0.19 -16.13
CA HIS A 55 -1.92 -0.56 -15.02
C HIS A 55 -2.05 0.21 -13.71
N TYR A 56 -2.14 -0.52 -12.62
CA TYR A 56 -2.04 0.04 -11.28
C TYR A 56 -1.42 -0.96 -10.31
N ALA A 57 -0.79 -0.44 -9.27
CA ALA A 57 -0.36 -1.24 -8.12
C ALA A 57 -1.42 -1.19 -7.02
N VAL A 58 -1.49 -2.23 -6.22
CA VAL A 58 -2.27 -2.25 -4.99
C VAL A 58 -1.42 -2.77 -3.84
N PHE A 59 -1.41 -2.03 -2.75
CA PHE A 59 -0.85 -2.46 -1.47
C PHE A 59 -1.97 -2.55 -0.46
N TRP A 60 -2.13 -3.68 0.22
CA TRP A 60 -3.26 -3.94 1.08
C TRP A 60 -2.89 -4.75 2.32
N ALA A 61 -3.76 -4.73 3.31
CA ALA A 61 -3.69 -5.59 4.48
C ALA A 61 -5.04 -6.28 4.72
N ASN A 62 -5.02 -7.48 5.30
CA ASN A 62 -6.25 -8.22 5.67
C ASN A 62 -6.86 -7.78 7.00
N ALA A 63 -6.37 -6.72 7.59
CA ALA A 63 -6.86 -6.16 8.84
C ALA A 63 -7.22 -4.67 8.67
N PRO A 64 -8.20 -4.14 9.42
CA PRO A 64 -8.52 -2.73 9.38
C PRO A 64 -7.33 -1.91 9.89
N VAL A 65 -6.98 -0.87 9.14
CA VAL A 65 -5.91 0.07 9.51
C VAL A 65 -6.42 1.12 10.48
N THR A 66 -5.56 1.57 11.38
CA THR A 66 -5.84 2.70 12.29
C THR A 66 -5.68 4.03 11.55
N SER A 67 -4.64 4.14 10.74
CA SER A 67 -4.37 5.28 9.86
C SER A 67 -3.44 4.84 8.74
N PHE A 68 -3.28 5.68 7.72
CA PHE A 68 -2.44 5.40 6.57
C PHE A 68 -1.73 6.67 6.09
N ASP A 69 -0.69 6.51 5.27
CA ASP A 69 -0.12 7.57 4.47
C ASP A 69 0.17 7.07 3.05
N THR A 70 -0.08 7.92 2.07
CA THR A 70 0.25 7.64 0.68
C THR A 70 1.24 8.63 0.09
N SER A 71 1.59 9.70 0.82
CA SER A 71 2.66 10.63 0.50
C SER A 71 3.94 10.26 1.25
N ARG A 72 5.04 10.10 0.51
CA ARG A 72 6.35 9.84 1.10
C ARG A 72 6.78 10.92 2.09
N ASP A 73 6.54 12.18 1.73
CA ASP A 73 6.92 13.31 2.58
C ASP A 73 6.10 13.37 3.87
N ALA A 74 4.83 12.96 3.83
CA ALA A 74 4.01 12.85 5.03
C ALA A 74 4.49 11.72 5.95
N PHE A 75 4.83 10.55 5.39
CA PHE A 75 5.29 9.40 6.17
C PHE A 75 6.72 9.55 6.66
N CYS A 76 7.66 9.86 5.76
CA CYS A 76 9.08 9.93 6.09
C CYS A 76 9.50 11.29 6.68
N GLY A 77 8.77 12.35 6.36
CA GLY A 77 9.22 13.74 6.52
C GLY A 77 9.98 14.25 5.28
N VAL A 78 9.88 15.55 5.00
CA VAL A 78 10.45 16.19 3.80
C VAL A 78 11.96 15.95 3.69
N TYR A 79 12.67 15.99 4.81
CA TYR A 79 14.11 15.74 4.88
C TYR A 79 14.46 14.39 5.51
N GLY A 80 13.43 13.58 5.80
CA GLY A 80 13.57 12.28 6.42
C GLY A 80 13.70 11.15 5.39
N GLY A 81 13.92 9.96 5.91
CA GLY A 81 14.03 8.74 5.11
C GLY A 81 13.42 7.54 5.85
N PRO A 82 13.35 6.38 5.17
CA PRO A 82 12.73 5.17 5.74
C PRO A 82 13.47 4.62 6.96
N ALA A 83 14.68 5.09 7.26
CA ALA A 83 15.41 4.67 8.47
C ALA A 83 14.83 5.27 9.77
N ALA A 84 14.16 6.43 9.69
CA ALA A 84 13.59 7.10 10.85
C ALA A 84 12.37 7.95 10.45
N PRO A 85 11.27 7.32 10.00
CA PRO A 85 10.11 8.04 9.49
C PRO A 85 9.43 8.89 10.57
N GLU A 86 8.95 10.07 10.19
CA GLU A 86 8.26 10.97 11.13
C GLU A 86 6.94 10.37 11.63
N ALA A 87 6.20 9.67 10.77
CA ALA A 87 4.96 8.98 11.19
C ALA A 87 5.22 7.93 12.28
N VAL A 88 6.33 7.19 12.19
CA VAL A 88 6.72 6.21 13.22
C VAL A 88 7.09 6.90 14.53
N LYS A 89 7.82 8.01 14.48
CA LYS A 89 8.15 8.81 15.68
C LYS A 89 6.90 9.41 16.33
N ALA A 90 5.95 9.84 15.51
CA ALA A 90 4.66 10.39 15.97
C ALA A 90 3.70 9.31 16.52
N GLY A 91 3.92 8.03 16.16
CA GLY A 91 3.05 6.92 16.54
C GLY A 91 1.76 6.84 15.71
N HIS A 92 1.65 7.56 14.61
CA HIS A 92 0.48 7.52 13.71
C HIS A 92 0.81 8.07 12.32
N CYS A 93 0.02 7.64 11.33
CA CYS A 93 -0.03 8.25 10.00
C CYS A 93 -1.02 9.42 9.96
N SER A 94 -0.89 10.29 8.97
CA SER A 94 -1.69 11.52 8.82
C SER A 94 -2.93 11.35 7.93
N ASN A 95 -3.16 10.18 7.35
CA ASN A 95 -4.14 9.88 6.32
C ASN A 95 -3.93 10.73 5.05
N SER A 96 -2.68 10.95 4.69
CA SER A 96 -2.33 11.71 3.50
C SER A 96 -2.74 10.99 2.22
N ILE A 97 -3.21 11.76 1.23
CA ILE A 97 -3.48 11.30 -0.13
C ILE A 97 -2.49 11.97 -1.07
N ALA A 98 -1.66 11.19 -1.74
CA ALA A 98 -0.69 11.70 -2.70
C ALA A 98 -1.36 12.04 -4.04
N HIS A 99 -0.96 13.17 -4.59
CA HIS A 99 -1.32 13.63 -5.94
C HIS A 99 -0.04 13.86 -6.74
N GLY A 100 0.44 12.83 -7.39
CA GLY A 100 1.52 12.90 -8.38
C GLY A 100 2.95 12.91 -7.86
N TRP A 101 3.21 13.15 -6.58
CA TRP A 101 4.57 13.22 -6.05
C TRP A 101 4.87 12.07 -5.10
N ALA A 102 5.89 11.26 -5.44
CA ALA A 102 6.44 10.19 -4.62
C ALA A 102 5.37 9.40 -3.82
N PRO A 103 4.38 8.78 -4.51
CA PRO A 103 3.34 8.02 -3.84
C PRO A 103 3.93 6.76 -3.19
N VAL A 104 3.46 6.47 -1.97
CA VAL A 104 3.85 5.30 -1.18
C VAL A 104 2.60 4.59 -0.66
N GLY A 105 2.76 3.37 -0.18
CA GLY A 105 1.75 2.69 0.63
C GLY A 105 2.28 2.52 2.05
N ALA A 106 1.66 3.16 3.01
CA ALA A 106 1.97 2.98 4.41
C ALA A 106 0.70 2.76 5.23
N HIS A 107 0.72 1.75 6.10
CA HIS A 107 -0.35 1.47 7.05
C HIS A 107 0.17 1.60 8.47
N HIS A 108 -0.70 2.01 9.37
CA HIS A 108 -0.49 1.99 10.81
C HIS A 108 -1.59 1.16 11.48
N PHE A 109 -1.19 0.27 12.37
CA PHE A 109 -2.06 -0.56 13.20
C PHE A 109 -1.74 -0.32 14.66
N HIS A 110 -2.75 0.08 15.43
CA HIS A 110 -2.66 0.17 16.88
C HIS A 110 -3.21 -1.11 17.49
N LEU A 111 -2.34 -1.95 18.05
CA LEU A 111 -2.68 -3.30 18.51
C LEU A 111 -2.48 -3.42 20.00
N THR A 112 -3.46 -3.98 20.69
CA THR A 112 -3.29 -4.45 22.06
C THR A 112 -3.29 -5.98 22.06
N LEU A 113 -2.24 -6.57 22.66
CA LEU A 113 -2.06 -8.00 22.78
C LEU A 113 -2.11 -8.42 24.25
N ALA A 114 -2.97 -9.38 24.57
CA ALA A 114 -2.97 -10.03 25.89
C ALA A 114 -1.69 -10.89 26.08
N PRO A 115 -1.35 -11.29 27.32
CA PRO A 115 -0.25 -12.20 27.56
C PRO A 115 -0.41 -13.51 26.76
N GLY A 116 0.60 -13.84 25.93
CA GLY A 116 0.60 -15.03 25.08
C GLY A 116 -0.25 -14.91 23.80
N GLU A 117 -0.99 -13.83 23.59
CA GLU A 117 -1.77 -13.59 22.36
C GLU A 117 -0.84 -13.40 21.16
N LYS A 118 -1.27 -13.94 20.02
CA LYS A 118 -0.64 -13.75 18.71
C LYS A 118 -1.66 -13.17 17.74
N LYS A 119 -1.24 -12.17 16.98
CA LYS A 119 -2.00 -11.64 15.83
C LYS A 119 -1.18 -11.77 14.57
N SER A 120 -1.82 -12.18 13.48
CA SER A 120 -1.25 -12.25 12.14
C SER A 120 -1.88 -11.13 11.30
N ILE A 121 -1.06 -10.42 10.55
CA ILE A 121 -1.50 -9.46 9.54
C ILE A 121 -0.83 -9.87 8.23
N ILE A 122 -1.65 -10.08 7.21
CA ILE A 122 -1.18 -10.37 5.86
C ILE A 122 -1.11 -9.06 5.10
N PHE A 123 0.05 -8.78 4.54
CA PHE A 123 0.25 -7.70 3.59
C PHE A 123 0.40 -8.28 2.20
N GLY A 124 -0.25 -7.66 1.22
CA GLY A 124 -0.10 -8.01 -0.18
C GLY A 124 0.29 -6.79 -1.01
N LEU A 125 1.25 -7.00 -1.91
CA LEU A 125 1.60 -6.05 -2.95
C LEU A 125 1.31 -6.71 -4.29
N GLY A 126 0.45 -6.09 -5.09
CA GLY A 126 0.02 -6.60 -6.37
C GLY A 126 0.19 -5.58 -7.48
N TYR A 127 0.29 -6.11 -8.69
CA TYR A 127 0.33 -5.34 -9.92
C TYR A 127 -0.81 -5.84 -10.82
N ILE A 128 -1.65 -4.93 -11.27
CA ILE A 128 -2.87 -5.23 -12.01
C ILE A 128 -2.84 -4.51 -13.36
N GLU A 129 -3.18 -5.25 -14.40
CA GLU A 129 -3.41 -4.74 -15.74
C GLU A 129 -4.90 -4.88 -16.06
N ASN A 130 -5.57 -3.76 -16.31
CA ASN A 130 -6.94 -3.75 -16.82
C ASN A 130 -6.93 -3.70 -18.33
N PRO A 131 -7.94 -4.27 -19.02
CA PRO A 131 -8.16 -3.94 -20.43
C PRO A 131 -8.36 -2.43 -20.58
N VAL A 132 -7.86 -1.86 -21.68
CA VAL A 132 -7.86 -0.40 -21.91
C VAL A 132 -9.26 0.23 -21.75
N LEU A 133 -10.30 -0.46 -22.25
CA LEU A 133 -11.68 0.01 -22.16
C LEU A 133 -12.33 -0.21 -20.78
N GLU A 134 -11.68 -0.98 -19.90
CA GLU A 134 -12.18 -1.33 -18.57
C GLU A 134 -11.32 -0.71 -17.45
N LYS A 135 -10.45 0.24 -17.78
CA LYS A 135 -9.54 0.87 -16.82
C LYS A 135 -10.28 1.51 -15.67
N PHE A 136 -11.36 2.21 -15.94
CA PHE A 136 -12.14 2.93 -14.96
C PHE A 136 -13.56 2.36 -14.84
N SER A 137 -14.05 2.28 -13.61
CA SER A 137 -15.46 1.94 -13.31
C SER A 137 -16.36 3.18 -13.37
N ALA A 138 -15.77 4.36 -13.17
CA ALA A 138 -16.39 5.68 -13.28
C ALA A 138 -15.31 6.71 -13.64
N PRO A 139 -15.67 7.94 -14.07
CA PRO A 139 -14.68 8.97 -14.41
C PRO A 139 -13.63 9.15 -13.28
N GLY A 140 -12.37 8.87 -13.60
CA GLY A 140 -11.24 8.98 -12.68
C GLY A 140 -11.13 7.89 -11.62
N ILE A 141 -12.08 6.96 -11.51
CA ILE A 141 -12.07 5.89 -10.50
C ILE A 141 -11.59 4.59 -11.13
N ILE A 142 -10.51 4.03 -10.62
CA ILE A 142 -9.95 2.76 -11.09
C ILE A 142 -10.98 1.63 -10.94
N ASN A 143 -11.06 0.78 -11.96
CA ASN A 143 -11.77 -0.50 -11.85
C ASN A 143 -10.95 -1.46 -10.96
N LYS A 144 -11.45 -1.71 -9.77
CA LYS A 144 -10.78 -2.47 -8.70
C LYS A 144 -11.11 -3.97 -8.72
N ALA A 145 -12.03 -4.43 -9.57
CA ALA A 145 -12.56 -5.78 -9.53
C ALA A 145 -11.49 -6.88 -9.57
N ARG A 146 -10.44 -6.71 -10.38
CA ARG A 146 -9.32 -7.66 -10.46
C ARG A 146 -8.47 -7.68 -9.20
N ALA A 147 -8.22 -6.52 -8.61
CA ALA A 147 -7.50 -6.43 -7.33
C ALA A 147 -8.31 -7.03 -6.19
N GLU A 148 -9.61 -6.75 -6.12
CA GLU A 148 -10.51 -7.32 -5.11
C GLU A 148 -10.55 -8.84 -5.20
N ALA A 149 -10.64 -9.40 -6.42
CA ALA A 149 -10.57 -10.83 -6.64
C ALA A 149 -9.22 -11.43 -6.20
N MET A 150 -8.11 -10.72 -6.43
CA MET A 150 -6.79 -11.14 -5.97
C MET A 150 -6.71 -11.08 -4.43
N MET A 151 -7.13 -10.00 -3.80
CA MET A 151 -7.11 -9.84 -2.35
C MET A 151 -7.95 -10.93 -1.65
N ALA A 152 -9.13 -11.25 -2.19
CA ALA A 152 -9.99 -12.30 -1.67
C ALA A 152 -9.34 -13.70 -1.67
N ARG A 153 -8.39 -13.96 -2.57
CA ARG A 153 -7.63 -15.23 -2.63
C ARG A 153 -6.58 -15.37 -1.55
N TYR A 154 -6.17 -14.28 -0.92
CA TYR A 154 -5.09 -14.23 0.07
C TYR A 154 -5.51 -13.55 1.38
N ALA A 155 -6.81 -13.52 1.65
CA ALA A 155 -7.37 -12.79 2.80
C ALA A 155 -7.12 -13.48 4.15
N THR A 156 -6.81 -14.78 4.17
CA THR A 156 -6.61 -15.57 5.39
C THR A 156 -5.30 -16.36 5.36
N ASP A 157 -4.76 -16.68 6.55
CA ASP A 157 -3.56 -17.49 6.69
C ASP A 157 -3.70 -18.84 5.96
N ALA A 158 -4.88 -19.49 6.03
CA ALA A 158 -5.14 -20.76 5.35
C ALA A 158 -5.08 -20.65 3.82
N GLN A 159 -5.55 -19.54 3.25
CA GLN A 159 -5.47 -19.26 1.82
C GLN A 159 -4.03 -19.01 1.38
N VAL A 160 -3.27 -18.25 2.16
CA VAL A 160 -1.84 -18.01 1.91
C VAL A 160 -1.06 -19.33 1.99
N ASP A 161 -1.31 -20.17 3.01
CA ASP A 161 -0.67 -21.48 3.15
C ASP A 161 -1.02 -22.42 1.98
N THR A 162 -2.26 -22.35 1.48
CA THR A 162 -2.68 -23.14 0.31
C THR A 162 -1.93 -22.69 -0.95
N ALA A 163 -1.85 -21.38 -1.17
CA ALA A 163 -1.10 -20.82 -2.30
C ALA A 163 0.39 -21.17 -2.23
N ARG A 164 0.99 -21.08 -1.03
CA ARG A 164 2.40 -21.44 -0.80
C ARG A 164 2.72 -22.90 -1.10
N ARG A 165 1.78 -23.82 -0.84
CA ARG A 165 1.97 -25.25 -1.13
C ARG A 165 1.80 -25.60 -2.61
N ALA A 166 1.19 -24.71 -3.38
CA ALA A 166 0.99 -24.88 -4.83
C ALA A 166 2.15 -24.38 -5.69
N LEU A 167 3.14 -23.75 -5.06
CA LEU A 167 4.42 -23.31 -5.66
C LEU A 167 5.49 -24.39 -5.54
#